data_62f6f9b2b885c2b74d22c5adc48e2633
#
_entry.id   62f6f9b2b885c2b74d22c5adc48e2633
#
_cell.length_a   1.000
_cell.length_b   1.000
_cell.length_c   1.000
_cell.angle_alpha   90.00
_cell.angle_beta   90.00
_cell.angle_gamma   90.00
#
_symmetry.space_group_name_H-M   'P 1'
#
loop_
_entity.id
_entity.type
_entity.pdbx_description
1 polymer ?
#
loop_
_entity_poly.entity_id
_entity_poly.type
_entity_poly.pdbx_seq_one_letter_code
_entity_poly.pdbx_strand_id
1 'polypeptide(L)'
;IKVQCDDDGRMRPDRLEEEIAFARKEGMRPLCVVATAATTVRGAYDDLNALAAVAHREGLWLHVDAAWGGSCLFSTEHRRLMDGVEHADSVCWDAHKMMGVPLICSAFLIKDPAVLRRLCDHTNVAHYLFHSDAELDDLGRYSLQCARRNDALKLWLDWRARGDEGWARLVDRFMADAAHLEASIVAHPSLEMMSSRMWTNVCFRFNGGDGSVDLNDLNTEIRNRLMREGSYMVSRSNVGENVVIRMVVALSLIHISEPTRPVP
;
A
#
# COMPACT_ATOMS: atom_id res chain seq x y z
N ILE A 1 17.12 5.23 7.86
CA ILE A 1 16.84 5.13 9.31
C ILE A 1 15.38 4.66 9.43
N LYS A 2 15.11 3.74 10.38
CA LYS A 2 13.75 3.34 10.72
C LYS A 2 13.27 4.21 11.87
N VAL A 3 12.07 4.74 11.74
CA VAL A 3 11.40 5.51 12.79
C VAL A 3 10.47 4.58 13.57
N GLN A 4 10.42 4.76 14.88
CA GLN A 4 9.54 3.97 15.75
C GLN A 4 8.07 4.28 15.43
N CYS A 5 7.26 3.22 15.39
CA CYS A 5 5.81 3.32 15.24
C CYS A 5 5.09 3.26 16.60
N ASP A 6 3.82 3.65 16.59
CA ASP A 6 2.88 3.41 17.68
C ASP A 6 2.38 1.94 17.67
N ASP A 7 1.49 1.62 18.61
CA ASP A 7 0.92 0.27 18.75
C ASP A 7 0.04 -0.13 17.56
N ASP A 8 -0.49 0.83 16.82
CA ASP A 8 -1.26 0.62 15.59
C ASP A 8 -0.36 0.43 14.35
N GLY A 9 0.93 0.71 14.47
CA GLY A 9 1.93 0.58 13.40
C GLY A 9 2.07 1.84 12.54
N ARG A 10 1.67 3.01 13.05
CA ARG A 10 1.84 4.32 12.40
C ARG A 10 3.16 4.94 12.83
N MET A 11 3.84 5.60 11.91
CA MET A 11 5.05 6.36 12.23
C MET A 11 4.75 7.46 13.25
N ARG A 12 5.54 7.53 14.31
CA ARG A 12 5.42 8.56 15.34
C ARG A 12 6.15 9.83 14.94
N PRO A 13 5.45 10.99 14.84
CA PRO A 13 6.08 12.26 14.45
C PRO A 13 7.17 12.72 15.42
N ASP A 14 6.98 12.51 16.72
CA ASP A 14 7.99 12.84 17.75
C ASP A 14 9.28 12.02 17.57
N ARG A 15 9.15 10.73 17.23
CA ARG A 15 10.30 9.87 16.93
C ARG A 15 10.96 10.23 15.61
N LEU A 16 10.20 10.68 14.62
CA LEU A 16 10.76 11.20 13.38
C LEU A 16 11.67 12.41 13.66
N GLU A 17 11.24 13.35 14.51
CA GLU A 17 12.05 14.51 14.89
C GLU A 17 13.36 14.09 15.59
N GLU A 18 13.27 13.13 16.52
CA GLU A 18 14.44 12.59 17.21
C GLU A 18 15.45 11.94 16.25
N GLU A 19 14.96 11.14 15.29
CA GLU A 19 15.80 10.48 14.29
C GLU A 19 16.44 11.45 13.31
N ILE A 20 15.75 12.53 12.93
CA ILE A 20 16.32 13.60 12.11
C ILE A 20 17.45 14.30 12.86
N ALA A 21 17.22 14.65 14.14
CA ALA A 21 18.23 15.30 14.98
C ALA A 21 19.45 14.39 15.20
N PHE A 22 19.22 13.11 15.46
CA PHE A 22 20.27 12.10 15.59
C PHE A 22 21.09 11.98 14.31
N ALA A 23 20.43 11.84 13.15
CA ALA A 23 21.11 11.72 11.85
C ALA A 23 22.05 12.91 11.59
N ARG A 24 21.58 14.14 11.87
CA ARG A 24 22.41 15.35 11.71
C ARG A 24 23.61 15.38 12.67
N LYS A 25 23.42 14.94 13.91
CA LYS A 25 24.50 14.84 14.90
C LYS A 25 25.59 13.86 14.47
N GLU A 26 25.19 12.76 13.83
CA GLU A 26 26.10 11.77 13.26
C GLU A 26 26.70 12.18 11.90
N GLY A 27 26.52 13.44 11.48
CA GLY A 27 27.03 13.96 10.22
C GLY A 27 26.30 13.47 8.98
N MET A 28 25.17 12.79 9.12
CA MET A 28 24.32 12.39 8.00
C MET A 28 23.44 13.57 7.55
N ARG A 29 23.07 13.54 6.28
CA ARG A 29 22.15 14.53 5.70
C ARG A 29 20.80 13.85 5.42
N PRO A 30 19.78 14.06 6.27
CA PRO A 30 18.42 13.61 5.94
C PRO A 30 17.96 14.22 4.61
N LEU A 31 17.29 13.42 3.79
CA LEU A 31 16.85 13.81 2.45
C LEU A 31 15.33 13.72 2.30
N CYS A 32 14.74 12.64 2.79
CA CYS A 32 13.36 12.29 2.50
C CYS A 32 12.73 11.61 3.72
N VAL A 33 11.47 11.91 3.96
CA VAL A 33 10.57 11.15 4.83
C VAL A 33 9.69 10.29 3.95
N VAL A 34 9.59 9.00 4.23
CA VAL A 34 8.69 8.07 3.53
C VAL A 34 7.58 7.70 4.50
N ALA A 35 6.42 8.32 4.33
CA ALA A 35 5.19 7.96 5.02
C ALA A 35 4.46 6.83 4.27
N THR A 36 3.68 6.03 4.98
CA THR A 36 2.98 4.88 4.40
C THR A 36 1.47 5.04 4.53
N ALA A 37 0.75 4.89 3.43
CA ALA A 37 -0.70 4.76 3.40
C ALA A 37 -1.06 3.29 3.18
N ALA A 38 -1.50 2.63 4.25
CA ALA A 38 -1.76 1.21 4.39
C ALA A 38 -0.50 0.34 4.33
N THR A 39 0.11 0.10 5.48
CA THR A 39 1.24 -0.81 5.61
C THR A 39 0.88 -2.23 5.16
N THR A 40 1.86 -2.94 4.58
CA THR A 40 1.64 -4.27 3.97
C THR A 40 1.01 -5.28 4.94
N VAL A 41 1.36 -5.25 6.21
CA VAL A 41 0.86 -6.23 7.19
C VAL A 41 -0.44 -5.78 7.81
N ARG A 42 -0.43 -4.64 8.50
CA ARG A 42 -1.57 -4.18 9.32
C ARG A 42 -2.57 -3.32 8.55
N GLY A 43 -2.17 -2.76 7.39
CA GLY A 43 -2.98 -1.77 6.69
C GLY A 43 -3.04 -0.42 7.42
N ALA A 44 -2.04 -0.11 8.24
CA ALA A 44 -1.97 1.13 9.01
C ALA A 44 -1.66 2.33 8.08
N TYR A 45 -2.30 3.45 8.37
CA TYR A 45 -2.08 4.73 7.69
C TYR A 45 -1.36 5.68 8.62
N ASP A 46 -0.26 6.24 8.19
CA ASP A 46 0.46 7.29 8.89
C ASP A 46 -0.34 8.59 8.92
N ASP A 47 -0.14 9.42 9.95
CA ASP A 47 -0.70 10.78 10.01
C ASP A 47 0.08 11.70 9.05
N LEU A 48 -0.42 11.81 7.82
CA LEU A 48 0.26 12.58 6.77
C LEU A 48 0.37 14.07 7.09
N ASN A 49 -0.62 14.65 7.81
CA ASN A 49 -0.56 16.05 8.22
C ASN A 49 0.58 16.30 9.21
N ALA A 50 0.68 15.46 10.24
CA ALA A 50 1.73 15.58 11.24
C ALA A 50 3.12 15.35 10.65
N LEU A 51 3.28 14.32 9.80
CA LEU A 51 4.56 14.02 9.14
C LEU A 51 4.95 15.10 8.12
N ALA A 52 3.98 15.67 7.39
CA ALA A 52 4.23 16.78 6.49
C ALA A 52 4.74 18.04 7.24
N ALA A 53 4.14 18.32 8.39
CA ALA A 53 4.58 19.46 9.21
C ALA A 53 6.06 19.30 9.65
N VAL A 54 6.47 18.09 10.02
CA VAL A 54 7.87 17.78 10.34
C VAL A 54 8.75 17.89 9.11
N ALA A 55 8.40 17.19 8.02
CA ALA A 55 9.20 17.14 6.80
C ALA A 55 9.45 18.55 6.23
N HIS A 56 8.40 19.38 6.12
CA HIS A 56 8.51 20.72 5.56
C HIS A 56 9.33 21.65 6.47
N ARG A 57 9.13 21.62 7.78
CA ARG A 57 9.92 22.39 8.73
C ARG A 57 11.42 22.05 8.64
N GLU A 58 11.73 20.77 8.41
CA GLU A 58 13.10 20.29 8.32
C GLU A 58 13.70 20.38 6.90
N GLY A 59 12.92 20.88 5.93
CA GLY A 59 13.33 21.00 4.52
C GLY A 59 13.55 19.68 3.82
N LEU A 60 12.79 18.65 4.20
CA LEU A 60 12.88 17.29 3.67
C LEU A 60 11.77 17.04 2.64
N TRP A 61 12.05 16.18 1.67
CA TRP A 61 11.06 15.66 0.74
C TRP A 61 10.09 14.72 1.46
N LEU A 62 8.80 14.90 1.27
CA LEU A 62 7.79 13.95 1.75
C LEU A 62 7.32 13.05 0.61
N HIS A 63 7.65 11.78 0.69
CA HIS A 63 7.09 10.74 -0.18
C HIS A 63 6.03 9.95 0.58
N VAL A 64 4.89 9.69 -0.06
CA VAL A 64 3.86 8.80 0.48
C VAL A 64 3.83 7.51 -0.32
N ASP A 65 4.21 6.41 0.32
CA ASP A 65 3.98 5.07 -0.20
C ASP A 65 2.52 4.70 0.00
N ALA A 66 1.73 4.97 -1.03
CA ALA A 66 0.31 4.64 -1.11
C ALA A 66 0.04 3.47 -2.07
N ALA A 67 1.06 2.66 -2.32
CA ALA A 67 0.98 1.53 -3.25
C ALA A 67 -0.20 0.61 -2.95
N TRP A 68 -0.51 0.40 -1.67
CA TRP A 68 -1.65 -0.40 -1.23
C TRP A 68 -2.88 0.45 -0.90
N GLY A 69 -2.71 1.51 -0.12
CA GLY A 69 -3.81 2.28 0.44
C GLY A 69 -4.32 3.43 -0.41
N GLY A 70 -3.59 3.85 -1.44
CA GLY A 70 -3.96 5.01 -2.26
C GLY A 70 -5.34 4.91 -2.93
N SER A 71 -5.81 3.70 -3.12
CA SER A 71 -7.15 3.46 -3.67
C SER A 71 -8.29 3.95 -2.78
N CYS A 72 -8.04 4.24 -1.49
CA CYS A 72 -9.06 4.82 -0.61
C CYS A 72 -9.58 6.19 -1.11
N LEU A 73 -8.78 6.91 -1.90
CA LEU A 73 -9.14 8.21 -2.46
C LEU A 73 -10.33 8.14 -3.45
N PHE A 74 -10.64 6.96 -4.00
CA PHE A 74 -11.83 6.78 -4.85
C PHE A 74 -13.13 6.73 -4.03
N SER A 75 -13.07 6.34 -2.75
CA SER A 75 -14.23 6.28 -1.87
C SER A 75 -14.45 7.61 -1.16
N THR A 76 -15.67 8.14 -1.20
CA THR A 76 -16.04 9.32 -0.43
C THR A 76 -16.05 9.07 1.08
N GLU A 77 -16.33 7.83 1.49
CA GLU A 77 -16.35 7.42 2.89
C GLU A 77 -14.94 7.23 3.47
N HIS A 78 -14.04 6.63 2.67
CA HIS A 78 -12.74 6.19 3.16
C HIS A 78 -11.57 7.11 2.78
N ARG A 79 -11.78 8.09 1.88
CA ARG A 79 -10.70 8.99 1.42
C ARG A 79 -9.99 9.76 2.53
N ARG A 80 -10.69 9.98 3.65
CA ARG A 80 -10.12 10.64 4.85
C ARG A 80 -8.93 9.92 5.46
N LEU A 81 -8.72 8.63 5.14
CA LEU A 81 -7.55 7.88 5.56
C LEU A 81 -6.24 8.45 5.00
N MET A 82 -6.33 9.25 3.95
CA MET A 82 -5.19 9.95 3.35
C MET A 82 -5.30 11.47 3.45
N ASP A 83 -6.02 12.00 4.47
CA ASP A 83 -6.04 13.44 4.74
C ASP A 83 -4.60 13.94 4.96
N GLY A 84 -4.21 14.99 4.23
CA GLY A 84 -2.85 15.52 4.23
C GLY A 84 -1.97 15.03 3.06
N VAL A 85 -2.47 14.14 2.19
CA VAL A 85 -1.71 13.66 1.02
C VAL A 85 -1.35 14.80 0.05
N GLU A 86 -2.13 15.88 0.01
CA GLU A 86 -1.87 17.08 -0.79
C GLU A 86 -0.58 17.80 -0.39
N HIS A 87 -0.06 17.52 0.80
CA HIS A 87 1.21 18.05 1.29
C HIS A 87 2.42 17.25 0.80
N ALA A 88 2.22 16.04 0.25
CA ALA A 88 3.31 15.22 -0.25
C ALA A 88 3.97 15.82 -1.48
N ASP A 89 5.29 15.67 -1.60
CA ASP A 89 6.05 16.01 -2.80
C ASP A 89 5.92 14.93 -3.87
N SER A 90 5.74 13.69 -3.44
CA SER A 90 5.47 12.56 -4.34
C SER A 90 4.65 11.46 -3.68
N VAL A 91 3.90 10.73 -4.50
CA VAL A 91 3.05 9.61 -4.08
C VAL A 91 3.24 8.45 -5.05
N CYS A 92 3.39 7.23 -4.57
CA CYS A 92 3.24 6.05 -5.41
C CYS A 92 1.90 5.36 -5.16
N TRP A 93 1.31 4.81 -6.23
CA TRP A 93 0.06 4.06 -6.17
C TRP A 93 0.09 2.88 -7.14
N ASP A 94 -0.34 1.71 -6.67
CA ASP A 94 -0.34 0.49 -7.46
C ASP A 94 -1.78 0.05 -7.82
N ALA A 95 -2.24 0.42 -9.00
CA ALA A 95 -3.55 0.01 -9.51
C ALA A 95 -3.67 -1.53 -9.66
N HIS A 96 -2.53 -2.22 -9.86
CA HIS A 96 -2.49 -3.67 -9.93
C HIS A 96 -2.66 -4.38 -8.58
N LYS A 97 -2.76 -3.63 -7.46
CA LYS A 97 -3.06 -4.18 -6.14
C LYS A 97 -4.59 -4.15 -5.89
N MET A 98 -5.06 -3.18 -5.12
CA MET A 98 -6.47 -3.08 -4.71
C MET A 98 -7.45 -3.03 -5.90
N MET A 99 -7.10 -2.33 -6.97
CA MET A 99 -8.02 -2.12 -8.09
C MET A 99 -8.08 -3.30 -9.07
N GLY A 100 -7.19 -4.28 -8.94
CA GLY A 100 -7.21 -5.50 -9.74
C GLY A 100 -6.79 -5.31 -11.21
N VAL A 101 -6.21 -4.19 -11.57
CA VAL A 101 -5.62 -3.99 -12.90
C VAL A 101 -4.50 -5.03 -13.09
N PRO A 102 -4.38 -5.68 -14.26
CA PRO A 102 -3.33 -6.69 -14.47
C PRO A 102 -1.92 -6.16 -14.23
N LEU A 103 -1.07 -6.97 -13.60
CA LEU A 103 0.34 -6.70 -13.32
C LEU A 103 1.13 -6.38 -14.61
N ILE A 104 1.99 -5.43 -14.64
CA ILE A 104 2.33 -4.42 -13.65
C ILE A 104 1.57 -3.14 -14.02
N CYS A 105 1.00 -2.43 -13.05
CA CYS A 105 0.38 -1.12 -13.28
C CYS A 105 0.53 -0.26 -12.01
N SER A 106 1.54 0.61 -12.01
CA SER A 106 1.86 1.52 -10.92
C SER A 106 1.93 2.95 -11.45
N ALA A 107 1.54 3.90 -10.64
CA ALA A 107 1.70 5.32 -10.90
C ALA A 107 2.64 5.94 -9.86
N PHE A 108 3.57 6.76 -10.32
CA PHE A 108 4.36 7.65 -9.50
C PHE A 108 3.92 9.07 -9.80
N LEU A 109 3.28 9.70 -8.83
CA LEU A 109 2.78 11.06 -8.91
C LEU A 109 3.78 11.99 -8.24
N ILE A 110 4.05 13.12 -8.86
CA ILE A 110 4.97 14.12 -8.33
C ILE A 110 4.34 15.51 -8.44
N LYS A 111 4.52 16.32 -7.41
CA LYS A 111 3.92 17.63 -7.32
C LYS A 111 4.54 18.63 -8.32
N ASP A 112 5.87 18.62 -8.43
CA ASP A 112 6.61 19.43 -9.42
C ASP A 112 7.14 18.56 -10.57
N PRO A 113 6.49 18.56 -11.74
CA PRO A 113 6.92 17.75 -12.87
C PRO A 113 8.33 18.13 -13.39
N ALA A 114 8.80 19.35 -13.12
CA ALA A 114 10.14 19.77 -13.52
C ALA A 114 11.24 18.97 -12.82
N VAL A 115 10.95 18.37 -11.67
CA VAL A 115 11.92 17.51 -10.98
C VAL A 115 12.25 16.27 -11.80
N LEU A 116 11.21 15.56 -12.31
CA LEU A 116 11.43 14.38 -13.16
C LEU A 116 12.22 14.74 -14.40
N ARG A 117 11.87 15.84 -15.06
CA ARG A 117 12.60 16.30 -16.24
C ARG A 117 14.08 16.59 -15.94
N ARG A 118 14.37 17.29 -14.84
CA ARG A 118 15.77 17.56 -14.43
C ARG A 118 16.57 16.29 -14.15
N LEU A 119 15.92 15.26 -13.63
CA LEU A 119 16.60 14.01 -13.24
C LEU A 119 16.71 13.00 -14.40
N CYS A 120 15.74 12.99 -15.30
CA CYS A 120 15.61 11.94 -16.32
C CYS A 120 15.92 12.42 -17.73
N ASP A 121 16.04 13.73 -17.97
CA ASP A 121 16.32 14.26 -19.30
C ASP A 121 17.76 13.94 -19.72
N HIS A 122 17.90 13.03 -20.68
CA HIS A 122 19.17 12.60 -21.25
C HIS A 122 19.42 13.20 -22.63
N THR A 123 18.74 14.29 -23.01
CA THR A 123 18.84 14.95 -24.31
C THR A 123 20.31 15.25 -24.69
N ASN A 124 21.11 15.64 -23.70
CA ASN A 124 22.52 15.96 -23.92
C ASN A 124 23.41 14.74 -24.23
N VAL A 125 22.95 13.52 -23.97
CA VAL A 125 23.71 12.28 -24.17
C VAL A 125 23.12 11.44 -25.28
N ALA A 126 21.80 11.49 -25.49
CA ALA A 126 21.07 10.63 -26.41
C ALA A 126 20.33 11.46 -27.49
N HIS A 127 21.07 12.30 -28.24
CA HIS A 127 20.51 13.16 -29.27
C HIS A 127 19.73 12.43 -30.36
N TYR A 128 20.02 11.15 -30.57
CA TYR A 128 19.32 10.31 -31.56
C TYR A 128 17.94 9.85 -31.10
N LEU A 129 17.63 9.96 -29.80
CA LEU A 129 16.34 9.58 -29.21
C LEU A 129 15.42 10.78 -28.96
N PHE A 130 16.02 11.92 -28.62
CA PHE A 130 15.27 13.09 -28.17
C PHE A 130 15.57 14.27 -29.09
N HIS A 131 14.54 14.76 -29.78
CA HIS A 131 14.64 15.88 -30.68
C HIS A 131 14.11 17.16 -30.02
N SER A 132 14.87 18.24 -30.06
CA SER A 132 14.52 19.53 -29.47
C SER A 132 13.42 20.29 -30.23
N ASP A 133 13.17 19.89 -31.48
CA ASP A 133 12.23 20.47 -32.43
C ASP A 133 10.90 19.66 -32.51
N ALA A 134 10.74 18.65 -31.67
CA ALA A 134 9.49 17.87 -31.61
C ALA A 134 8.35 18.75 -31.08
N GLU A 135 7.22 18.78 -31.80
CA GLU A 135 6.01 19.51 -31.40
C GLU A 135 5.39 18.92 -30.11
N LEU A 136 5.64 17.64 -29.83
CA LEU A 136 5.16 16.93 -28.65
C LEU A 136 6.30 16.75 -27.65
N ASP A 137 6.00 17.00 -26.38
CA ASP A 137 6.95 16.74 -25.30
C ASP A 137 7.20 15.23 -25.20
N ASP A 138 8.47 14.84 -25.31
CA ASP A 138 8.88 13.44 -25.32
C ASP A 138 8.82 12.86 -23.90
N LEU A 139 7.93 11.90 -23.67
CA LEU A 139 7.71 11.27 -22.37
C LEU A 139 8.97 10.55 -21.84
N GLY A 140 9.92 10.21 -22.68
CA GLY A 140 11.21 9.65 -22.26
C GLY A 140 12.03 10.59 -21.37
N ARG A 141 11.78 11.90 -21.45
CA ARG A 141 12.44 12.91 -20.61
C ARG A 141 11.97 12.89 -19.14
N TYR A 142 10.90 12.16 -18.84
CA TYR A 142 10.34 12.02 -17.50
C TYR A 142 10.53 10.63 -16.91
N SER A 143 11.35 9.78 -17.53
CA SER A 143 11.55 8.40 -17.11
C SER A 143 13.01 7.98 -17.24
N LEU A 144 13.49 7.16 -16.31
CA LEU A 144 14.81 6.51 -16.42
C LEU A 144 14.80 5.36 -17.43
N GLN A 145 13.65 4.93 -17.92
CA GLN A 145 13.50 3.83 -18.86
C GLN A 145 13.45 4.35 -20.29
N CYS A 146 14.36 3.87 -21.12
CA CYS A 146 14.40 4.20 -22.55
C CYS A 146 13.15 3.68 -23.29
N ALA A 147 12.71 2.47 -22.95
CA ALA A 147 11.48 1.87 -23.46
C ALA A 147 10.77 1.08 -22.36
N ARG A 148 9.44 1.12 -22.37
CA ARG A 148 8.63 0.36 -21.42
C ARG A 148 7.30 -0.05 -22.01
N ARG A 149 6.66 -1.05 -21.39
CA ARG A 149 5.33 -1.50 -21.80
C ARG A 149 4.30 -0.40 -21.58
N ASN A 150 3.29 -0.37 -22.44
CA ASN A 150 2.16 0.56 -22.28
C ASN A 150 1.18 0.08 -21.21
N ASP A 151 1.62 0.12 -19.97
CA ASP A 151 0.80 -0.31 -18.82
C ASP A 151 -0.35 0.68 -18.53
N ALA A 152 -0.22 1.94 -18.98
CA ALA A 152 -1.29 2.93 -18.88
C ALA A 152 -2.55 2.53 -19.65
N LEU A 153 -2.42 1.77 -20.76
CA LEU A 153 -3.57 1.28 -21.52
C LEU A 153 -4.46 0.35 -20.68
N LYS A 154 -3.86 -0.50 -19.84
CA LYS A 154 -4.61 -1.40 -18.95
C LYS A 154 -5.46 -0.61 -17.96
N LEU A 155 -4.86 0.41 -17.34
CA LEU A 155 -5.56 1.31 -16.41
C LEU A 155 -6.68 2.07 -17.12
N TRP A 156 -6.41 2.61 -18.32
CA TRP A 156 -7.38 3.35 -19.10
C TRP A 156 -8.60 2.49 -19.47
N LEU A 157 -8.37 1.26 -19.95
CA LEU A 157 -9.45 0.33 -20.31
C LEU A 157 -10.32 0.00 -19.11
N ASP A 158 -9.71 -0.31 -17.97
CA ASP A 158 -10.44 -0.66 -16.76
C ASP A 158 -11.20 0.56 -16.20
N TRP A 159 -10.59 1.75 -16.25
CA TRP A 159 -11.27 2.99 -15.86
C TRP A 159 -12.47 3.31 -16.77
N ARG A 160 -12.31 3.12 -18.09
CA ARG A 160 -13.42 3.30 -19.05
C ARG A 160 -14.56 2.30 -18.80
N ALA A 161 -14.24 1.09 -18.36
CA ALA A 161 -15.25 0.05 -18.10
C ALA A 161 -16.00 0.30 -16.78
N ARG A 162 -15.34 0.79 -15.74
CA ARG A 162 -15.94 0.95 -14.39
C ARG A 162 -16.42 2.36 -14.08
N GLY A 163 -15.73 3.38 -14.57
CA GLY A 163 -15.90 4.78 -14.16
C GLY A 163 -15.50 5.01 -12.70
N ASP A 164 -15.53 6.27 -12.28
CA ASP A 164 -15.16 6.68 -10.90
C ASP A 164 -16.07 6.03 -9.86
N GLU A 165 -17.38 5.99 -10.13
CA GLU A 165 -18.34 5.34 -9.24
C GLU A 165 -18.12 3.82 -9.13
N GLY A 166 -17.69 3.15 -10.21
CA GLY A 166 -17.34 1.73 -10.17
C GLY A 166 -16.13 1.45 -9.30
N TRP A 167 -15.15 2.34 -9.34
CA TRP A 167 -13.99 2.30 -8.48
C TRP A 167 -14.36 2.55 -7.00
N ALA A 168 -15.19 3.56 -6.73
CA ALA A 168 -15.69 3.85 -5.38
C ALA A 168 -16.40 2.63 -4.77
N ARG A 169 -17.39 2.08 -5.50
CA ARG A 169 -18.13 0.88 -5.06
C ARG A 169 -17.22 -0.32 -4.79
N LEU A 170 -16.14 -0.48 -5.54
CA LEU A 170 -15.19 -1.58 -5.33
C LEU A 170 -14.46 -1.42 -3.99
N VAL A 171 -13.98 -0.22 -3.70
CA VAL A 171 -13.30 0.09 -2.42
C VAL A 171 -14.25 -0.10 -1.24
N ASP A 172 -15.46 0.48 -1.33
CA ASP A 172 -16.47 0.41 -0.27
C ASP A 172 -16.85 -1.03 0.04
N ARG A 173 -17.03 -1.86 -1.01
CA ARG A 173 -17.31 -3.29 -0.86
C ARG A 173 -16.18 -4.01 -0.13
N PHE A 174 -14.92 -3.82 -0.52
CA PHE A 174 -13.80 -4.47 0.15
C PHE A 174 -13.66 -4.05 1.61
N MET A 175 -13.96 -2.79 1.90
CA MET A 175 -13.96 -2.31 3.28
C MET A 175 -15.09 -2.93 4.10
N ALA A 176 -16.29 -3.08 3.52
CA ALA A 176 -17.42 -3.77 4.15
C ALA A 176 -17.14 -5.26 4.38
N ASP A 177 -16.56 -5.94 3.39
CA ASP A 177 -16.17 -7.35 3.51
C ASP A 177 -15.11 -7.56 4.60
N ALA A 178 -14.12 -6.65 4.70
CA ALA A 178 -13.11 -6.68 5.74
C ALA A 178 -13.70 -6.42 7.13
N ALA A 179 -14.67 -5.51 7.25
CA ALA A 179 -15.39 -5.25 8.50
C ALA A 179 -16.22 -6.47 8.93
N HIS A 180 -16.87 -7.15 7.98
CA HIS A 180 -17.59 -8.39 8.27
C HIS A 180 -16.66 -9.50 8.77
N LEU A 181 -15.49 -9.65 8.14
CA LEU A 181 -14.47 -10.60 8.58
C LEU A 181 -13.98 -10.28 10.01
N GLU A 182 -13.66 -9.02 10.30
CA GLU A 182 -13.27 -8.56 11.64
C GLU A 182 -14.34 -8.91 12.67
N ALA A 183 -15.61 -8.59 12.41
CA ALA A 183 -16.73 -8.89 13.28
C ALA A 183 -16.86 -10.41 13.54
N SER A 184 -16.66 -11.23 12.51
CA SER A 184 -16.70 -12.68 12.61
C SER A 184 -15.58 -13.24 13.49
N ILE A 185 -14.37 -12.66 13.38
CA ILE A 185 -13.21 -13.03 14.22
C ILE A 185 -13.47 -12.66 15.68
N VAL A 186 -13.93 -11.42 15.93
CA VAL A 186 -14.22 -10.93 17.28
C VAL A 186 -15.31 -11.76 17.96
N ALA A 187 -16.30 -12.24 17.22
CA ALA A 187 -17.37 -13.09 17.75
C ALA A 187 -16.92 -14.55 18.02
N HIS A 188 -15.78 -14.99 17.47
CA HIS A 188 -15.34 -16.37 17.60
C HIS A 188 -14.52 -16.57 18.89
N PRO A 189 -14.89 -17.54 19.78
CA PRO A 189 -14.29 -17.67 21.12
C PRO A 189 -12.80 -18.07 21.11
N SER A 190 -12.31 -18.62 20.01
CA SER A 190 -10.92 -19.10 19.88
C SER A 190 -10.09 -18.29 18.90
N LEU A 191 -10.57 -17.11 18.48
CA LEU A 191 -9.81 -16.20 17.62
C LEU A 191 -9.63 -14.86 18.32
N GLU A 192 -8.53 -14.18 18.05
CA GLU A 192 -8.29 -12.83 18.53
C GLU A 192 -7.70 -11.94 17.46
N MET A 193 -8.13 -10.70 17.42
CA MET A 193 -7.55 -9.67 16.59
C MET A 193 -6.17 -9.28 17.13
N MET A 194 -5.20 -9.19 16.22
CA MET A 194 -3.80 -8.87 16.56
C MET A 194 -3.40 -7.45 16.18
N SER A 195 -4.27 -6.72 15.52
CA SER A 195 -4.13 -5.29 15.24
C SER A 195 -5.48 -4.66 14.96
N SER A 196 -5.60 -3.35 15.19
CA SER A 196 -6.75 -2.56 14.74
C SER A 196 -6.85 -2.62 13.21
N ARG A 197 -8.06 -2.76 12.69
CA ARG A 197 -8.29 -2.72 11.25
C ARG A 197 -8.50 -1.28 10.78
N MET A 198 -7.60 -0.76 9.96
CA MET A 198 -7.75 0.56 9.31
C MET A 198 -8.12 0.43 7.84
N TRP A 199 -7.64 -0.63 7.18
CA TRP A 199 -7.86 -0.91 5.78
C TRP A 199 -8.51 -2.28 5.59
N THR A 200 -8.21 -2.97 4.52
CA THR A 200 -8.75 -4.29 4.21
C THR A 200 -7.87 -5.44 4.72
N ASN A 201 -6.83 -5.11 5.47
CA ASN A 201 -5.98 -6.08 6.15
C ASN A 201 -6.61 -6.47 7.49
N VAL A 202 -6.77 -7.77 7.71
CA VAL A 202 -7.27 -8.34 8.96
C VAL A 202 -6.21 -9.30 9.49
N CYS A 203 -5.58 -8.92 10.60
CA CYS A 203 -4.54 -9.69 11.27
C CYS A 203 -5.11 -10.31 12.55
N PHE A 204 -5.13 -11.61 12.59
CA PHE A 204 -5.67 -12.36 13.72
C PHE A 204 -4.87 -13.63 13.98
N ARG A 205 -5.09 -14.27 15.12
CA ARG A 205 -4.57 -15.60 15.41
C ARG A 205 -5.61 -16.46 16.11
N PHE A 206 -5.42 -17.76 16.03
CA PHE A 206 -6.08 -18.70 16.89
C PHE A 206 -5.42 -18.63 18.28
N ASN A 207 -6.25 -18.42 19.33
CA ASN A 207 -5.81 -18.32 20.71
C ASN A 207 -6.36 -19.46 21.58
N GLY A 208 -7.10 -20.40 20.97
CA GLY A 208 -7.66 -21.55 21.67
C GLY A 208 -6.60 -22.62 21.91
N GLY A 209 -6.76 -23.33 23.02
CA GLY A 209 -5.88 -24.41 23.42
C GLY A 209 -5.79 -24.53 24.94
N ASP A 210 -5.20 -25.60 25.40
CA ASP A 210 -4.96 -25.88 26.82
C ASP A 210 -3.62 -25.28 27.34
N GLY A 211 -2.97 -24.46 26.51
CA GLY A 211 -1.67 -23.86 26.84
C GLY A 211 -0.46 -24.78 26.68
N SER A 212 -0.65 -25.99 26.17
CA SER A 212 0.42 -26.98 25.98
C SER A 212 1.30 -26.72 24.74
N VAL A 213 0.82 -25.88 23.79
CA VAL A 213 1.49 -25.61 22.52
C VAL A 213 1.77 -24.11 22.42
N ASP A 214 2.95 -23.77 21.89
CA ASP A 214 3.28 -22.38 21.54
C ASP A 214 2.34 -21.86 20.46
N LEU A 215 1.73 -20.69 20.69
CA LEU A 215 0.74 -20.12 19.77
C LEU A 215 1.35 -19.70 18.44
N ASN A 216 2.63 -19.37 18.38
CA ASN A 216 3.32 -19.02 17.13
C ASN A 216 3.50 -20.26 16.25
N ASP A 217 3.89 -21.38 16.85
CA ASP A 217 4.01 -22.66 16.18
C ASP A 217 2.63 -23.17 15.71
N LEU A 218 1.62 -23.06 16.58
CA LEU A 218 0.26 -23.47 16.25
C LEU A 218 -0.30 -22.68 15.06
N ASN A 219 -0.21 -21.34 15.09
CA ASN A 219 -0.71 -20.51 13.99
C ASN A 219 0.09 -20.67 12.70
N THR A 220 1.38 -20.99 12.82
CA THR A 220 2.21 -21.39 11.68
C THR A 220 1.70 -22.66 11.05
N GLU A 221 1.41 -23.70 11.85
CA GLU A 221 0.92 -24.99 11.34
C GLU A 221 -0.50 -24.88 10.79
N ILE A 222 -1.41 -24.12 11.43
CA ILE A 222 -2.75 -23.87 10.90
C ILE A 222 -2.64 -23.28 9.48
N ARG A 223 -1.84 -22.23 9.29
CA ARG A 223 -1.63 -21.62 7.96
C ARG A 223 -1.06 -22.61 6.96
N ASN A 224 -0.04 -23.37 7.36
CA ASN A 224 0.62 -24.34 6.47
C ASN A 224 -0.33 -25.47 6.07
N ARG A 225 -1.20 -25.91 6.98
CA ARG A 225 -2.21 -26.92 6.71
C ARG A 225 -3.26 -26.42 5.71
N LEU A 226 -3.82 -25.23 5.91
CA LEU A 226 -4.76 -24.61 4.96
C LEU A 226 -4.19 -24.53 3.54
N MET A 227 -2.90 -24.17 3.42
CA MET A 227 -2.20 -24.12 2.14
C MET A 227 -2.00 -25.49 1.50
N ARG A 228 -1.61 -26.51 2.30
CA ARG A 228 -1.40 -27.90 1.81
C ARG A 228 -2.71 -28.54 1.35
N GLU A 229 -3.79 -28.30 2.07
CA GLU A 229 -5.11 -28.81 1.73
C GLU A 229 -5.73 -28.08 0.53
N GLY A 230 -5.18 -26.92 0.13
CA GLY A 230 -5.72 -26.11 -0.96
C GLY A 230 -7.07 -25.46 -0.66
N SER A 231 -7.52 -25.50 0.61
CA SER A 231 -8.82 -24.97 1.03
C SER A 231 -8.86 -23.45 0.99
N TYR A 232 -7.78 -22.81 1.46
CA TYR A 232 -7.65 -21.36 1.49
C TYR A 232 -6.21 -20.93 1.28
N MET A 233 -6.02 -19.85 0.53
CA MET A 233 -4.73 -19.20 0.36
C MET A 233 -4.64 -18.00 1.30
N VAL A 234 -4.07 -18.21 2.48
CA VAL A 234 -3.86 -17.16 3.49
C VAL A 234 -2.38 -16.92 3.72
N SER A 235 -2.02 -15.67 3.98
CA SER A 235 -0.64 -15.32 4.32
C SER A 235 -0.40 -15.34 5.83
N ARG A 236 0.85 -15.50 6.22
CA ARG A 236 1.36 -15.39 7.58
C ARG A 236 2.28 -14.18 7.67
N SER A 237 2.25 -13.49 8.79
CA SER A 237 3.17 -12.40 9.11
C SER A 237 3.39 -12.32 10.61
N ASN A 238 4.16 -11.32 11.05
CA ASN A 238 4.36 -11.05 12.46
C ASN A 238 3.78 -9.68 12.83
N VAL A 239 3.16 -9.62 14.01
CA VAL A 239 2.78 -8.38 14.68
C VAL A 239 3.52 -8.38 16.03
N GLY A 240 4.57 -7.55 16.14
CA GLY A 240 5.57 -7.71 17.18
C GLY A 240 6.22 -9.08 17.09
N GLU A 241 6.27 -9.81 18.20
CA GLU A 241 6.81 -11.17 18.28
C GLU A 241 5.78 -12.26 17.95
N ASN A 242 4.53 -11.89 17.73
CA ASN A 242 3.44 -12.84 17.52
C ASN A 242 3.28 -13.18 16.04
N VAL A 243 3.22 -14.46 15.74
CA VAL A 243 2.81 -14.97 14.43
C VAL A 243 1.31 -14.79 14.26
N VAL A 244 0.91 -14.19 13.14
CA VAL A 244 -0.48 -13.92 12.81
C VAL A 244 -0.87 -14.48 11.45
N ILE A 245 -2.10 -14.87 11.31
CA ILE A 245 -2.75 -15.10 10.02
C ILE A 245 -3.16 -13.73 9.50
N ARG A 246 -2.70 -13.40 8.30
CA ARG A 246 -3.04 -12.15 7.64
C ARG A 246 -3.96 -12.43 6.47
N MET A 247 -5.18 -12.01 6.57
CA MET A 247 -6.10 -11.95 5.44
C MET A 247 -6.13 -10.54 4.88
N VAL A 248 -6.08 -10.45 3.57
CA VAL A 248 -6.18 -9.18 2.84
C VAL A 248 -7.37 -9.30 1.90
N VAL A 249 -8.40 -8.50 2.18
CA VAL A 249 -9.58 -8.48 1.34
C VAL A 249 -9.31 -7.59 0.14
N ALA A 250 -8.93 -8.24 -0.95
CA ALA A 250 -8.71 -7.62 -2.25
C ALA A 250 -8.94 -8.70 -3.30
N LEU A 251 -10.13 -8.82 -3.78
CA LEU A 251 -10.44 -9.80 -4.82
C LEU A 251 -9.96 -9.29 -6.17
N SER A 252 -9.00 -10.00 -6.74
CA SER A 252 -8.88 -10.00 -8.19
C SER A 252 -10.21 -10.50 -8.77
N LEU A 253 -10.84 -9.73 -9.64
CA LEU A 253 -12.06 -10.14 -10.34
C LEU A 253 -11.91 -11.43 -11.14
N ILE A 254 -10.70 -11.90 -11.36
CA ILE A 254 -10.35 -13.19 -11.96
C ILE A 254 -10.89 -14.36 -11.10
N HIS A 255 -11.11 -14.17 -9.81
CA HIS A 255 -11.63 -15.20 -8.91
C HIS A 255 -13.16 -15.12 -8.70
N ILE A 256 -13.88 -14.19 -9.34
CA ILE A 256 -15.35 -14.09 -9.33
C ILE A 256 -15.96 -14.74 -10.58
N SER A 257 -15.16 -15.35 -11.45
CA SER A 257 -15.70 -16.14 -12.54
C SER A 257 -16.36 -17.38 -11.96
N GLU A 258 -17.68 -17.37 -11.93
CA GLU A 258 -18.68 -18.41 -11.74
C GLU A 258 -18.35 -19.51 -10.70
N PRO A 259 -19.31 -19.88 -9.84
CA PRO A 259 -19.21 -21.12 -9.12
C PRO A 259 -19.01 -22.22 -10.18
N THR A 260 -17.86 -22.87 -10.12
CA THR A 260 -17.60 -24.04 -10.97
C THR A 260 -18.82 -24.95 -10.92
N ARG A 261 -19.54 -25.07 -12.04
CA ARG A 261 -20.55 -26.11 -12.18
C ARG A 261 -19.86 -27.43 -11.80
N PRO A 262 -20.47 -28.25 -10.97
CA PRO A 262 -19.95 -29.60 -10.76
C PRO A 262 -19.79 -30.24 -12.14
N VAL A 263 -18.59 -30.66 -12.44
CA VAL A 263 -18.35 -31.50 -13.63
C VAL A 263 -19.12 -32.79 -13.39
N PRO A 264 -19.99 -33.20 -14.31
CA PRO A 264 -20.80 -34.40 -14.15
C PRO A 264 -19.95 -35.66 -14.04
#